data_b5b256c9f0f0c0e38437f27ca9c11ae6
#
_entry.id   b5b256c9f0f0c0e38437f27ca9c11ae6
#
_cell.length_a   1.000
_cell.length_b   1.000
_cell.length_c   1.000
_cell.angle_alpha   90.00
_cell.angle_beta   90.00
_cell.angle_gamma   90.00
#
_symmetry.space_group_name_H-M   'P 1'
#
loop_
_entity.id
_entity.type
_entity.pdbx_description
1 polymer ?
#
loop_
_entity_poly.entity_id
_entity_poly.type
_entity_poly.pdbx_seq_one_letter_code
_entity_poly.pdbx_strand_id
1 'polypeptide(L)'
;YLLMKKINLAITGCLGRMGQQIIKSARSDKNFKIVTLTENRIVNKKIVGIKPSLNTEEAFKKANLIIDFTVPKCTFEVLKIASKLKKKIVIGTTGFSKKEENLIKKYSKKIPILRAGNMSLGINLLMYLTEIASKSLGNNFLSKVFEIHHKHKKDHPSGTALMLGKGI
;
A
#
# COMPACT_ATOMS: atom_id res chain seq x y z
N TYR A 1 23.58 -7.28 -22.14
CA TYR A 1 22.74 -6.68 -21.07
C TYR A 1 21.37 -6.38 -21.68
N LEU A 2 20.35 -7.19 -21.38
CA LEU A 2 18.97 -6.86 -21.72
C LEU A 2 18.61 -5.59 -20.93
N LEU A 3 18.33 -4.51 -21.64
CA LEU A 3 17.75 -3.29 -21.06
C LEU A 3 16.39 -3.66 -20.44
N MET A 4 16.33 -3.82 -19.12
CA MET A 4 15.07 -4.10 -18.43
C MET A 4 14.10 -2.95 -18.70
N LYS A 5 12.97 -3.26 -19.31
CA LYS A 5 11.92 -2.27 -19.62
C LYS A 5 11.40 -1.67 -18.32
N LYS A 6 11.45 -0.34 -18.19
CA LYS A 6 10.93 0.36 -17.01
C LYS A 6 9.47 0.00 -16.74
N ILE A 7 9.14 -0.16 -15.46
CA ILE A 7 7.77 -0.39 -15.01
C ILE A 7 7.02 0.94 -15.00
N ASN A 8 5.96 1.05 -15.78
CA ASN A 8 5.09 2.21 -15.78
C ASN A 8 4.19 2.20 -14.54
N LEU A 9 4.37 3.20 -13.66
CA LEU A 9 3.63 3.35 -12.42
C LEU A 9 2.45 4.31 -12.54
N ALA A 10 1.32 3.93 -11.97
CA ALA A 10 0.27 4.83 -11.54
C ALA A 10 0.27 4.92 -10.02
N ILE A 11 0.15 6.12 -9.47
CA ILE A 11 0.13 6.37 -8.02
C ILE A 11 -1.16 7.08 -7.68
N THR A 12 -1.98 6.47 -6.81
CA THR A 12 -3.24 7.04 -6.34
C THR A 12 -3.04 7.85 -5.06
N GLY A 13 -3.91 8.83 -4.82
CA GLY A 13 -3.76 9.71 -3.66
C GLY A 13 -2.44 10.49 -3.67
N CYS A 14 -2.07 11.01 -4.84
CA CYS A 14 -0.76 11.62 -5.09
C CYS A 14 -0.45 12.87 -4.25
N LEU A 15 -1.46 13.51 -3.64
CA LEU A 15 -1.29 14.64 -2.72
C LEU A 15 -1.14 14.21 -1.26
N GLY A 16 -1.45 12.97 -0.94
CA GLY A 16 -1.30 12.40 0.38
C GLY A 16 0.17 12.22 0.79
N ARG A 17 0.42 12.08 2.10
CA ARG A 17 1.78 11.87 2.65
C ARG A 17 2.50 10.71 1.99
N MET A 18 1.85 9.54 1.91
CA MET A 18 2.44 8.36 1.27
C MET A 18 2.58 8.52 -0.25
N GLY A 19 1.59 9.09 -0.93
CA GLY A 19 1.67 9.39 -2.35
C GLY A 19 2.89 10.23 -2.71
N GLN A 20 3.16 11.29 -1.95
CA GLN A 20 4.34 12.14 -2.13
C GLN A 20 5.67 11.39 -1.91
N GLN A 21 5.76 10.54 -0.87
CA GLN A 21 6.96 9.74 -0.62
C GLN A 21 7.19 8.70 -1.72
N ILE A 22 6.15 8.05 -2.21
CA ILE A 22 6.23 7.09 -3.32
C ILE A 22 6.68 7.80 -4.60
N ILE A 23 6.14 8.97 -4.89
CA ILE A 23 6.58 9.79 -6.04
C ILE A 23 8.07 10.12 -5.93
N LYS A 24 8.53 10.57 -4.76
CA LYS A 24 9.93 10.88 -4.50
C LYS A 24 10.82 9.66 -4.73
N SER A 25 10.48 8.51 -4.15
CA SER A 25 11.25 7.27 -4.28
C SER A 25 11.27 6.74 -5.72
N ALA A 26 10.11 6.72 -6.39
CA ALA A 26 10.02 6.22 -7.75
C ALA A 26 10.77 7.08 -8.78
N ARG A 27 10.94 8.39 -8.51
CA ARG A 27 11.76 9.28 -9.36
C ARG A 27 13.24 8.97 -9.28
N SER A 28 13.70 8.54 -8.10
CA SER A 28 15.12 8.22 -7.87
C SER A 28 15.51 6.83 -8.37
N ASP A 29 14.53 5.98 -8.70
CA ASP A 29 14.76 4.61 -9.15
C ASP A 29 14.61 4.49 -10.66
N LYS A 30 15.71 4.10 -11.32
CA LYS A 30 15.77 3.95 -12.79
C LYS A 30 14.86 2.86 -13.36
N ASN A 31 14.38 1.95 -12.52
CA ASN A 31 13.50 0.85 -12.94
C ASN A 31 12.05 1.28 -13.11
N PHE A 32 11.67 2.45 -12.60
CA PHE A 32 10.31 2.95 -12.67
C PHE A 32 10.16 4.18 -13.54
N LYS A 33 8.96 4.31 -14.12
CA LYS A 33 8.51 5.52 -14.82
C LYS A 33 7.10 5.86 -14.32
N ILE A 34 6.95 6.99 -13.64
CA ILE A 34 5.63 7.49 -13.26
C ILE A 34 4.93 7.96 -14.53
N VAL A 35 3.80 7.36 -14.87
CA VAL A 35 2.99 7.68 -16.06
C VAL A 35 1.64 8.28 -15.71
N THR A 36 1.16 8.04 -14.47
CA THR A 36 -0.15 8.50 -14.02
C THR A 36 -0.10 8.84 -12.54
N LEU A 37 -0.72 9.94 -12.19
CA LEU A 37 -1.02 10.36 -10.83
C LEU A 37 -2.53 10.58 -10.74
N THR A 38 -3.16 10.04 -9.70
CA THR A 38 -4.59 10.27 -9.49
C THR A 38 -4.89 10.82 -8.10
N GLU A 39 -6.02 11.53 -8.02
CA GLU A 39 -6.56 12.11 -6.81
C GLU A 39 -8.10 12.01 -6.81
N ASN A 40 -8.73 12.14 -5.65
CA ASN A 40 -10.19 12.12 -5.50
C ASN A 40 -10.88 13.43 -5.94
N ARG A 41 -10.10 14.43 -6.32
CA ARG A 41 -10.55 15.75 -6.77
C ARG A 41 -9.73 16.25 -7.96
N ILE A 42 -10.24 17.24 -8.65
CA ILE A 42 -9.53 17.90 -9.75
C ILE A 42 -8.34 18.68 -9.17
N VAL A 43 -7.16 18.48 -9.76
CA VAL A 43 -5.92 19.13 -9.39
C VAL A 43 -5.39 19.90 -10.60
N ASN A 44 -5.29 21.22 -10.47
CA ASN A 44 -4.84 22.07 -11.59
C ASN A 44 -3.31 22.20 -11.70
N LYS A 45 -2.58 21.80 -10.65
CA LYS A 45 -1.12 21.85 -10.61
C LYS A 45 -0.51 20.54 -11.11
N LYS A 46 0.54 20.63 -11.96
CA LYS A 46 1.36 19.46 -12.33
C LYS A 46 2.26 19.04 -11.17
N ILE A 47 2.39 17.75 -10.97
CA ILE A 47 3.32 17.11 -10.02
C ILE A 47 4.28 16.29 -10.86
N VAL A 48 5.56 16.53 -10.76
CA VAL A 48 6.64 15.91 -11.57
C VAL A 48 6.33 15.89 -13.08
N GLY A 49 5.76 16.99 -13.59
CA GLY A 49 5.38 17.14 -15.00
C GLY A 49 4.04 16.50 -15.38
N ILE A 50 3.38 15.74 -14.50
CA ILE A 50 2.11 15.05 -14.74
C ILE A 50 0.97 15.83 -14.07
N LYS A 51 -0.10 16.11 -14.82
CA LYS A 51 -1.35 16.65 -14.27
C LYS A 51 -2.14 15.49 -13.63
N PRO A 52 -2.42 15.52 -12.33
CA PRO A 52 -3.23 14.46 -11.71
C PRO A 52 -4.64 14.44 -12.30
N SER A 53 -5.20 13.23 -12.44
CA SER A 53 -6.57 12.99 -12.89
C SER A 53 -7.40 12.29 -11.82
N LEU A 54 -8.69 12.10 -12.08
CA LEU A 54 -9.53 11.22 -11.28
C LEU A 54 -9.21 9.74 -11.58
N ASN A 55 -9.65 8.84 -10.74
CA ASN A 55 -9.53 7.40 -10.96
C ASN A 55 -10.45 6.96 -12.11
N THR A 56 -9.89 6.82 -13.29
CA THR A 56 -10.62 6.41 -14.50
C THR A 56 -9.88 5.31 -15.24
N GLU A 57 -10.56 4.57 -16.10
CA GLU A 57 -9.94 3.55 -16.95
C GLU A 57 -8.85 4.17 -17.83
N GLU A 58 -9.11 5.32 -18.43
CA GLU A 58 -8.15 6.02 -19.26
C GLU A 58 -6.89 6.42 -18.50
N ALA A 59 -7.04 6.87 -17.25
CA ALA A 59 -5.91 7.22 -16.38
C ALA A 59 -4.96 6.03 -16.15
N PHE A 60 -5.49 4.83 -15.94
CA PHE A 60 -4.68 3.64 -15.64
C PHE A 60 -4.25 2.83 -16.86
N LYS A 61 -4.73 3.17 -18.06
CA LYS A 61 -4.48 2.39 -19.29
C LYS A 61 -2.99 2.18 -19.57
N LYS A 62 -2.17 3.21 -19.40
CA LYS A 62 -0.71 3.17 -19.67
C LYS A 62 0.12 2.57 -18.54
N ALA A 63 -0.45 2.35 -17.37
CA ALA A 63 0.26 1.78 -16.22
C ALA A 63 0.44 0.27 -16.36
N ASN A 64 1.56 -0.25 -15.85
CA ASN A 64 1.79 -1.69 -15.64
C ASN A 64 1.45 -2.07 -14.19
N LEU A 65 1.66 -1.14 -13.26
CA LEU A 65 1.48 -1.32 -11.83
C LEU A 65 0.81 -0.08 -11.25
N ILE A 66 -0.18 -0.30 -10.41
CA ILE A 66 -0.85 0.73 -9.63
C ILE A 66 -0.37 0.61 -8.18
N ILE A 67 -0.05 1.74 -7.53
CA ILE A 67 0.29 1.80 -6.11
C ILE A 67 -0.78 2.64 -5.41
N ASP A 68 -1.46 2.04 -4.43
CA ASP A 68 -2.58 2.64 -3.71
C ASP A 68 -2.34 2.70 -2.20
N PHE A 69 -2.22 3.93 -1.67
CA PHE A 69 -2.14 4.24 -0.25
C PHE A 69 -3.18 5.32 0.09
N THR A 70 -4.45 4.97 -0.04
CA THR A 70 -5.56 5.91 0.13
C THR A 70 -6.48 5.51 1.30
N VAL A 71 -7.75 5.34 1.01
CA VAL A 71 -8.78 4.88 1.96
C VAL A 71 -9.57 3.72 1.34
N PRO A 72 -10.21 2.85 2.14
CA PRO A 72 -10.92 1.66 1.62
C PRO A 72 -11.84 1.94 0.43
N LYS A 73 -12.67 2.97 0.51
CA LYS A 73 -13.58 3.37 -0.58
C LYS A 73 -12.82 3.60 -1.90
N CYS A 74 -11.75 4.39 -1.86
CA CYS A 74 -10.95 4.68 -3.05
C CYS A 74 -10.24 3.41 -3.57
N THR A 75 -9.70 2.56 -2.68
CA THR A 75 -9.08 1.29 -3.06
C THR A 75 -10.04 0.41 -3.86
N PHE A 76 -11.33 0.34 -3.48
CA PHE A 76 -12.30 -0.46 -4.23
C PHE A 76 -12.67 0.13 -5.59
N GLU A 77 -12.71 1.45 -5.71
CA GLU A 77 -12.85 2.11 -7.02
C GLU A 77 -11.68 1.74 -7.95
N VAL A 78 -10.46 1.83 -7.43
CA VAL A 78 -9.23 1.48 -8.16
C VAL A 78 -9.18 -0.01 -8.49
N LEU A 79 -9.52 -0.91 -7.55
CA LEU A 79 -9.55 -2.36 -7.77
C LEU A 79 -10.52 -2.76 -8.89
N LYS A 80 -11.70 -2.12 -8.96
CA LYS A 80 -12.68 -2.35 -10.01
C LYS A 80 -12.08 -2.06 -11.39
N ILE A 81 -11.40 -0.91 -11.53
CA ILE A 81 -10.75 -0.49 -12.75
C ILE A 81 -9.53 -1.38 -13.06
N ALA A 82 -8.67 -1.62 -12.06
CA ALA A 82 -7.50 -2.48 -12.21
C ALA A 82 -7.86 -3.89 -12.68
N SER A 83 -8.93 -4.47 -12.11
CA SER A 83 -9.44 -5.78 -12.51
C SER A 83 -9.93 -5.80 -13.97
N LYS A 84 -10.66 -4.77 -14.40
CA LYS A 84 -11.12 -4.64 -15.79
C LYS A 84 -9.96 -4.52 -16.77
N LEU A 85 -8.97 -3.71 -16.42
CA LEU A 85 -7.78 -3.45 -17.25
C LEU A 85 -6.66 -4.49 -17.07
N LYS A 86 -6.85 -5.53 -16.23
CA LYS A 86 -5.86 -6.57 -15.90
C LYS A 86 -4.53 -5.97 -15.37
N LYS A 87 -4.61 -4.91 -14.59
CA LYS A 87 -3.42 -4.25 -13.99
C LYS A 87 -3.04 -4.89 -12.67
N LYS A 88 -1.74 -4.95 -12.39
CA LYS A 88 -1.18 -5.31 -11.09
C LYS A 88 -1.39 -4.16 -10.11
N ILE A 89 -1.59 -4.47 -8.81
CA ILE A 89 -1.77 -3.43 -7.80
C ILE A 89 -1.06 -3.76 -6.50
N VAL A 90 -0.43 -2.74 -5.91
CA VAL A 90 0.11 -2.76 -4.54
C VAL A 90 -0.81 -1.91 -3.68
N ILE A 91 -1.35 -2.50 -2.60
CA ILE A 91 -2.28 -1.86 -1.69
C ILE A 91 -1.61 -1.72 -0.32
N GLY A 92 -1.34 -0.47 0.08
CA GLY A 92 -0.89 -0.10 1.42
C GLY A 92 -1.98 0.57 2.25
N THR A 93 -3.18 0.71 1.71
CA THR A 93 -4.36 1.16 2.43
C THR A 93 -4.69 0.20 3.57
N THR A 94 -5.04 0.75 4.72
CA THR A 94 -5.43 0.02 5.94
C THR A 94 -6.87 0.33 6.33
N GLY A 95 -7.39 -0.33 7.37
CA GLY A 95 -8.73 -0.06 7.91
C GLY A 95 -9.85 -0.78 7.17
N PHE A 96 -9.55 -1.85 6.44
CA PHE A 96 -10.58 -2.70 5.81
C PHE A 96 -11.33 -3.54 6.85
N SER A 97 -12.64 -3.61 6.72
CA SER A 97 -13.46 -4.59 7.42
C SER A 97 -13.20 -6.01 6.89
N LYS A 98 -13.59 -7.02 7.66
CA LYS A 98 -13.46 -8.44 7.25
C LYS A 98 -14.20 -8.74 5.93
N LYS A 99 -15.34 -8.09 5.69
CA LYS A 99 -16.11 -8.20 4.44
C LYS A 99 -15.31 -7.63 3.25
N GLU A 100 -14.68 -6.49 3.44
CA GLU A 100 -13.83 -5.85 2.44
C GLU A 100 -12.56 -6.65 2.16
N GLU A 101 -11.93 -7.23 3.17
CA GLU A 101 -10.79 -8.14 2.98
C GLU A 101 -11.15 -9.36 2.14
N ASN A 102 -12.32 -9.95 2.37
CA ASN A 102 -12.82 -11.04 1.55
C ASN A 102 -13.09 -10.59 0.10
N LEU A 103 -13.51 -9.35 -0.10
CA LEU A 103 -13.69 -8.81 -1.45
C LEU A 103 -12.34 -8.61 -2.16
N ILE A 104 -11.30 -8.12 -1.47
CA ILE A 104 -9.94 -8.05 -2.01
C ILE A 104 -9.45 -9.45 -2.44
N LYS A 105 -9.69 -10.49 -1.63
CA LYS A 105 -9.37 -11.88 -1.99
C LYS A 105 -10.10 -12.34 -3.26
N LYS A 106 -11.33 -11.87 -3.52
CA LYS A 106 -12.02 -12.17 -4.79
C LYS A 106 -11.34 -11.47 -5.98
N TYR A 107 -10.86 -10.25 -5.81
CA TYR A 107 -10.11 -9.55 -6.85
C TYR A 107 -8.74 -10.18 -7.11
N SER A 108 -8.06 -10.71 -6.10
CA SER A 108 -6.76 -11.37 -6.27
C SER A 108 -6.80 -12.64 -7.13
N LYS A 109 -7.98 -13.23 -7.31
CA LYS A 109 -8.19 -14.31 -8.28
C LYS A 109 -8.20 -13.81 -9.74
N LYS A 110 -8.34 -12.51 -9.96
CA LYS A 110 -8.46 -11.90 -11.30
C LYS A 110 -7.21 -11.16 -11.74
N ILE A 111 -6.49 -10.56 -10.78
CA ILE A 111 -5.28 -9.75 -11.00
C ILE A 111 -4.27 -9.97 -9.86
N PRO A 112 -2.96 -9.80 -10.12
CA PRO A 112 -1.95 -9.82 -9.07
C PRO A 112 -2.15 -8.65 -8.10
N ILE A 113 -2.30 -8.96 -6.82
CA ILE A 113 -2.45 -8.00 -5.73
C ILE A 113 -1.38 -8.28 -4.67
N LEU A 114 -0.54 -7.30 -4.37
CA LEU A 114 0.29 -7.28 -3.18
C LEU A 114 -0.39 -6.36 -2.15
N ARG A 115 -0.76 -6.90 -1.00
CA ARG A 115 -1.31 -6.12 0.11
C ARG A 115 -0.53 -6.39 1.39
N ALA A 116 -0.14 -5.33 2.07
CA ALA A 116 0.48 -5.42 3.39
C ALA A 116 0.00 -4.27 4.29
N GLY A 117 -0.28 -4.58 5.53
CA GLY A 117 -0.68 -3.58 6.54
C GLY A 117 0.49 -2.69 6.96
N ASN A 118 1.71 -3.19 6.82
CA ASN A 118 2.94 -2.44 7.02
C ASN A 118 4.00 -2.91 6.00
N MET A 119 4.61 -1.95 5.30
CA MET A 119 5.67 -2.20 4.32
C MET A 119 7.04 -1.71 4.81
N SER A 120 7.17 -1.32 6.08
CA SER A 120 8.44 -0.96 6.69
C SER A 120 9.30 -2.22 6.89
N LEU A 121 10.52 -2.20 6.35
CA LEU A 121 11.48 -3.29 6.54
C LEU A 121 11.75 -3.52 8.03
N GLY A 122 11.96 -2.45 8.80
CA GLY A 122 12.23 -2.54 10.25
C GLY A 122 11.08 -3.17 11.03
N ILE A 123 9.84 -2.80 10.73
CA ILE A 123 8.66 -3.38 11.39
C ILE A 123 8.49 -4.86 11.01
N ASN A 124 8.69 -5.23 9.75
CA ASN A 124 8.59 -6.63 9.33
C ASN A 124 9.71 -7.48 9.95
N LEU A 125 10.93 -6.94 10.06
CA LEU A 125 12.02 -7.59 10.77
C LEU A 125 11.71 -7.76 12.26
N LEU A 126 11.19 -6.71 12.92
CA LEU A 126 10.79 -6.78 14.32
C LEU A 126 9.72 -7.85 14.55
N MET A 127 8.70 -7.93 13.70
CA MET A 127 7.67 -8.99 13.77
C MET A 127 8.28 -10.38 13.67
N TYR A 128 9.19 -10.59 12.73
CA TYR A 128 9.87 -11.86 12.55
C TYR A 128 10.72 -12.26 13.77
N LEU A 129 11.50 -11.31 14.31
CA LEU A 129 12.31 -11.55 15.51
C LEU A 129 11.44 -11.82 16.75
N THR A 130 10.32 -11.11 16.88
CA THR A 130 9.36 -11.33 17.99
C THR A 130 8.73 -12.72 17.92
N GLU A 131 8.38 -13.19 16.72
CA GLU A 131 7.84 -14.54 16.52
C GLU A 131 8.87 -15.62 16.89
N ILE A 132 10.12 -15.46 16.46
CA ILE A 132 11.21 -16.40 16.81
C ILE A 132 11.43 -16.41 18.32
N ALA A 133 11.55 -15.24 18.94
CA ALA A 133 11.76 -15.13 20.38
C ALA A 133 10.62 -15.78 21.17
N SER A 134 9.38 -15.49 20.83
CA SER A 134 8.20 -16.06 21.49
C SER A 134 8.18 -17.60 21.39
N LYS A 135 8.42 -18.14 20.21
CA LYS A 135 8.49 -19.60 19.99
C LYS A 135 9.62 -20.27 20.78
N SER A 136 10.77 -19.60 20.89
CA SER A 136 11.94 -20.14 21.59
C SER A 136 11.77 -20.12 23.11
N LEU A 137 11.11 -19.10 23.65
CA LEU A 137 10.86 -18.95 25.08
C LEU A 137 9.70 -19.84 25.58
N GLY A 138 8.75 -20.15 24.71
CA GLY A 138 7.60 -21.00 25.01
C GLY A 138 6.64 -20.39 26.05
N ASN A 139 5.75 -21.23 26.57
CA ASN A 139 4.64 -20.80 27.45
C ASN A 139 5.06 -20.38 28.85
N ASN A 140 6.34 -20.52 29.22
CA ASN A 140 6.84 -20.12 30.55
C ASN A 140 7.08 -18.60 30.65
N PHE A 141 6.95 -17.87 29.57
CA PHE A 141 7.17 -16.43 29.51
C PHE A 141 5.88 -15.70 29.10
N LEU A 142 5.56 -14.63 29.81
CA LEU A 142 4.45 -13.74 29.49
C LEU A 142 4.96 -12.60 28.61
N SER A 143 4.51 -12.56 27.35
CA SER A 143 4.84 -11.48 26.44
C SER A 143 3.85 -10.33 26.57
N LYS A 144 4.34 -9.09 26.56
CA LYS A 144 3.53 -7.87 26.57
C LYS A 144 4.01 -6.92 25.47
N VAL A 145 3.07 -6.32 24.74
CA VAL A 145 3.36 -5.26 23.76
C VAL A 145 2.99 -3.92 24.37
N PHE A 146 3.94 -3.01 24.42
CA PHE A 146 3.74 -1.64 24.85
C PHE A 146 4.08 -0.70 23.69
N GLU A 147 3.25 0.33 23.46
CA GLU A 147 3.46 1.31 22.39
C GLU A 147 3.20 2.74 22.85
N ILE A 148 3.96 3.67 22.29
CA ILE A 148 3.77 5.11 22.49
C ILE A 148 3.67 5.78 21.14
N HIS A 149 2.70 6.65 20.97
CA HIS A 149 2.47 7.41 19.75
C HIS A 149 2.24 8.89 20.01
N HIS A 150 2.37 9.70 18.99
CA HIS A 150 2.03 11.12 19.04
C HIS A 150 0.53 11.32 19.33
N LYS A 151 0.16 12.48 19.90
CA LYS A 151 -1.20 12.84 20.32
C LYS A 151 -2.30 12.76 19.24
N HIS A 152 -1.91 12.75 17.96
CA HIS A 152 -2.86 12.71 16.85
C HIS A 152 -3.16 11.30 16.32
N LYS A 153 -2.61 10.24 16.94
CA LYS A 153 -2.94 8.86 16.56
C LYS A 153 -4.36 8.51 17.00
N LYS A 154 -5.15 8.01 16.05
CA LYS A 154 -6.58 7.74 16.27
C LYS A 154 -6.88 6.28 16.64
N ASP A 155 -6.09 5.35 16.12
CA ASP A 155 -6.26 3.91 16.34
C ASP A 155 -5.43 3.44 17.54
N HIS A 156 -6.08 2.84 18.54
CA HIS A 156 -5.49 2.21 19.72
C HIS A 156 -6.21 0.89 20.02
N PRO A 157 -5.48 -0.26 20.07
CA PRO A 157 -4.07 -0.44 19.72
C PRO A 157 -3.78 -0.17 18.25
N SER A 158 -2.52 0.20 17.92
CA SER A 158 -2.12 0.42 16.53
C SER A 158 -2.16 -0.88 15.72
N GLY A 159 -2.32 -0.76 14.41
CA GLY A 159 -2.23 -1.92 13.52
C GLY A 159 -0.92 -2.70 13.69
N THR A 160 0.20 -2.01 13.96
CA THR A 160 1.51 -2.63 14.22
C THR A 160 1.52 -3.40 15.55
N ALA A 161 0.97 -2.83 16.62
CA ALA A 161 0.87 -3.53 17.90
C ALA A 161 0.01 -4.80 17.80
N LEU A 162 -1.12 -4.71 17.08
CA LEU A 162 -1.97 -5.87 16.80
C LEU A 162 -1.26 -6.94 15.96
N MET A 163 -0.41 -6.54 15.02
CA MET A 163 0.38 -7.47 14.21
C MET A 163 1.46 -8.16 15.05
N LEU A 164 2.17 -7.42 15.93
CA LEU A 164 3.14 -7.99 16.88
C LEU A 164 2.45 -8.98 17.84
N GLY A 165 1.31 -8.60 18.43
CA GLY A 165 0.57 -9.47 19.33
C GLY A 165 0.01 -10.75 18.69
N LYS A 166 -0.13 -10.79 17.37
CA LYS A 166 -0.49 -12.03 16.65
C LYS A 166 0.70 -12.95 16.38
N GLY A 167 1.91 -12.44 16.42
CA GLY A 167 3.15 -13.20 16.26
C GLY A 167 3.68 -13.79 17.57
N ILE A 168 3.06 -13.43 18.69
CA ILE A 168 3.35 -13.92 20.03
C ILE A 168 2.33 -15.02 20.39
#